data_7aba009e71efe0adf5463478fa71a38f
#
_entry.id   7aba009e71efe0adf5463478fa71a38f
#
_cell.length_a   1.000
_cell.length_b   1.000
_cell.length_c   1.000
_cell.angle_alpha   90.00
_cell.angle_beta   90.00
_cell.angle_gamma   90.00
#
_symmetry.space_group_name_H-M   'P 1'
#
loop_
_entity.id
_entity.type
_entity.pdbx_description
1 polymer ?
#
loop_
_entity_poly.entity_id
_entity_poly.type
_entity_poly.pdbx_seq_one_letter_code
_entity_poly.pdbx_strand_id
1 'polypeptide(L)'
;MQPNESVSLSGAVAVVTGGGRGIGQAIATRLAAMDATVILTGRDEARVQQVARDMEGRGHRAEGIGCDVTDLASVEALGEHLRKTYGRVDILVNNAGIGGPSALLHELVPDDWDAIFRTNLRGVYYMIRSVVPLMIAAGTGHIINISSLAGKNPLPRGAAYSASKWGLNGLSYGVAEELRGQNIRVSVICPGSVDTDFSPRRGGKDTRKMLKPDDVANAVVMLVTQEPQSFISEVLLRPTQKP
;
A
#
# COMPACT_ATOMS: atom_id res chain seq x y z
N MET A 1 -27.50 5.09 18.55
CA MET A 1 -26.24 5.25 17.84
C MET A 1 -25.71 6.63 18.20
N GLN A 2 -24.64 6.70 18.98
CA GLN A 2 -23.94 7.96 19.24
C GLN A 2 -23.34 8.45 17.92
N PRO A 3 -23.32 9.77 17.63
CA PRO A 3 -22.66 10.29 16.44
C PRO A 3 -21.19 9.94 16.51
N ASN A 4 -20.66 9.37 15.43
CA ASN A 4 -19.26 8.99 15.24
C ASN A 4 -18.33 10.12 15.72
N GLU A 5 -17.71 9.94 16.89
CA GLU A 5 -16.48 10.63 17.19
C GLU A 5 -15.49 10.18 16.11
N SER A 6 -15.04 11.11 15.29
CA SER A 6 -14.08 10.81 14.22
C SER A 6 -12.84 10.21 14.86
N VAL A 7 -12.60 8.92 14.64
CA VAL A 7 -11.40 8.24 15.15
C VAL A 7 -10.19 9.02 14.67
N SER A 8 -9.42 9.58 15.60
CA SER A 8 -8.18 10.31 15.30
C SER A 8 -7.00 9.35 15.33
N LEU A 9 -6.07 9.53 14.38
CA LEU A 9 -4.76 8.86 14.35
C LEU A 9 -3.65 9.77 14.90
N SER A 10 -4.01 10.73 15.76
CA SER A 10 -3.04 11.64 16.37
C SER A 10 -1.92 10.88 17.09
N GLY A 11 -0.67 11.24 16.78
CA GLY A 11 0.52 10.55 17.29
C GLY A 11 0.91 9.29 16.54
N ALA A 12 0.08 8.78 15.62
CA ALA A 12 0.45 7.64 14.79
C ALA A 12 1.37 8.06 13.64
N VAL A 13 2.31 7.19 13.30
CA VAL A 13 3.25 7.32 12.17
C VAL A 13 2.85 6.30 11.10
N ALA A 14 2.51 6.79 9.89
CA ALA A 14 2.09 5.98 8.77
C ALA A 14 3.08 6.08 7.60
N VAL A 15 3.54 4.96 7.09
CA VAL A 15 4.41 4.87 5.91
C VAL A 15 3.59 4.36 4.73
N VAL A 16 3.60 5.10 3.60
CA VAL A 16 2.87 4.72 2.38
C VAL A 16 3.84 4.62 1.21
N THR A 17 4.08 3.41 0.71
CA THR A 17 4.94 3.21 -0.46
C THR A 17 4.18 3.51 -1.76
N GLY A 18 4.88 4.10 -2.75
CA GLY A 18 4.23 4.58 -3.97
C GLY A 18 3.26 5.73 -3.71
N GLY A 19 3.55 6.59 -2.70
CA GLY A 19 2.68 7.67 -2.20
C GLY A 19 2.56 8.89 -3.11
N GLY A 20 3.34 8.98 -4.20
CA GLY A 20 3.41 10.17 -5.05
C GLY A 20 2.24 10.34 -6.04
N ARG A 21 1.33 9.37 -6.19
CA ARG A 21 0.18 9.43 -7.10
C ARG A 21 -0.87 8.35 -6.82
N GLY A 22 -2.02 8.50 -7.47
CA GLY A 22 -3.06 7.47 -7.52
C GLY A 22 -3.51 6.98 -6.15
N ILE A 23 -3.59 5.66 -5.98
CA ILE A 23 -4.06 5.02 -4.74
C ILE A 23 -3.20 5.43 -3.54
N GLY A 24 -1.86 5.40 -3.67
CA GLY A 24 -0.95 5.74 -2.57
C GLY A 24 -1.12 7.18 -2.10
N GLN A 25 -1.26 8.13 -3.02
CA GLN A 25 -1.51 9.54 -2.67
C GLN A 25 -2.87 9.71 -1.97
N ALA A 26 -3.92 9.06 -2.46
CA ALA A 26 -5.24 9.14 -1.83
C ALA A 26 -5.22 8.55 -0.40
N ILE A 27 -4.56 7.40 -0.21
CA ILE A 27 -4.38 6.80 1.12
C ILE A 27 -3.63 7.76 2.04
N ALA A 28 -2.48 8.28 1.60
CA ALA A 28 -1.67 9.21 2.38
C ALA A 28 -2.48 10.45 2.81
N THR A 29 -3.23 11.05 1.88
CA THR A 29 -4.09 12.20 2.16
C THR A 29 -5.17 11.87 3.20
N ARG A 30 -5.79 10.70 3.12
CA ARG A 30 -6.82 10.30 4.09
C ARG A 30 -6.25 10.06 5.48
N LEU A 31 -5.10 9.38 5.58
CA LEU A 31 -4.45 9.14 6.88
C LEU A 31 -3.99 10.46 7.53
N ALA A 32 -3.46 11.39 6.73
CA ALA A 32 -3.08 12.70 7.22
C ALA A 32 -4.28 13.56 7.68
N ALA A 33 -5.41 13.45 6.99
CA ALA A 33 -6.67 14.10 7.40
C ALA A 33 -7.25 13.53 8.70
N MET A 34 -6.75 12.39 9.17
CA MET A 34 -7.06 11.78 10.48
C MET A 34 -5.96 12.08 11.52
N ASP A 35 -5.11 13.09 11.30
CA ASP A 35 -4.03 13.55 12.16
C ASP A 35 -2.81 12.64 12.26
N ALA A 36 -2.67 11.61 11.42
CA ALA A 36 -1.43 10.84 11.34
C ALA A 36 -0.27 11.69 10.81
N THR A 37 0.95 11.39 11.25
CA THR A 37 2.16 11.81 10.54
C THR A 37 2.42 10.82 9.41
N VAL A 38 2.43 11.30 8.16
CA VAL A 38 2.48 10.42 6.98
C VAL A 38 3.80 10.57 6.25
N ILE A 39 4.51 9.47 6.10
CA ILE A 39 5.73 9.36 5.29
C ILE A 39 5.37 8.74 3.95
N LEU A 40 5.45 9.56 2.89
CA LEU A 40 5.24 9.11 1.53
C LEU A 40 6.55 8.70 0.90
N THR A 41 6.62 7.49 0.34
CA THR A 41 7.84 7.05 -0.34
C THR A 41 7.59 6.70 -1.80
N GLY A 42 8.63 6.86 -2.62
CA GLY A 42 8.60 6.52 -4.04
C GLY A 42 9.93 6.78 -4.71
N ARG A 43 10.15 6.20 -5.90
CA ARG A 43 11.41 6.37 -6.66
C ARG A 43 11.60 7.81 -7.17
N ASP A 44 10.51 8.48 -7.48
CA ASP A 44 10.51 9.90 -7.85
C ASP A 44 10.40 10.73 -6.57
N GLU A 45 11.56 11.06 -6.01
CA GLU A 45 11.68 11.81 -4.76
C GLU A 45 11.04 13.20 -4.87
N ALA A 46 11.27 13.91 -5.98
CA ALA A 46 10.72 15.23 -6.19
C ALA A 46 9.18 15.22 -6.14
N ARG A 47 8.57 14.16 -6.68
CA ARG A 47 7.12 13.99 -6.67
C ARG A 47 6.58 13.71 -5.26
N VAL A 48 7.17 12.80 -4.49
CA VAL A 48 6.68 12.51 -3.14
C VAL A 48 6.88 13.71 -2.21
N GLN A 49 7.97 14.46 -2.37
CA GLN A 49 8.21 15.71 -1.66
C GLN A 49 7.18 16.79 -2.02
N GLN A 50 6.80 16.90 -3.30
CA GLN A 50 5.77 17.85 -3.70
C GLN A 50 4.43 17.51 -3.07
N VAL A 51 4.02 16.23 -3.09
CA VAL A 51 2.79 15.80 -2.44
C VAL A 51 2.82 16.06 -0.93
N ALA A 52 3.96 15.82 -0.27
CA ALA A 52 4.12 16.12 1.14
C ALA A 52 3.94 17.62 1.43
N ARG A 53 4.61 18.50 0.65
CA ARG A 53 4.43 19.97 0.78
C ARG A 53 2.98 20.41 0.57
N ASP A 54 2.28 19.82 -0.39
CA ASP A 54 0.87 20.13 -0.64
C ASP A 54 -0.02 19.71 0.55
N MET A 55 0.34 18.63 1.25
CA MET A 55 -0.34 18.20 2.47
C MET A 55 -0.02 19.11 3.66
N GLU A 56 1.25 19.51 3.82
CA GLU A 56 1.69 20.47 4.85
C GLU A 56 1.01 21.83 4.67
N GLY A 57 0.87 22.30 3.42
CA GLY A 57 0.15 23.53 3.09
C GLY A 57 -1.35 23.51 3.47
N ARG A 58 -1.90 22.32 3.74
CA ARG A 58 -3.26 22.11 4.27
C ARG A 58 -3.29 21.87 5.78
N GLY A 59 -2.15 22.00 6.47
CA GLY A 59 -2.02 21.84 7.91
C GLY A 59 -1.79 20.39 8.37
N HIS A 60 -1.49 19.46 7.45
CA HIS A 60 -1.19 18.06 7.80
C HIS A 60 0.30 17.85 8.04
N ARG A 61 0.65 16.80 8.77
CA ARG A 61 2.03 16.36 8.97
C ARG A 61 2.41 15.33 7.93
N ALA A 62 3.33 15.65 7.03
CA ALA A 62 3.76 14.77 5.97
C ALA A 62 5.26 14.93 5.65
N GLU A 63 5.91 13.87 5.21
CA GLU A 63 7.29 13.88 4.72
C GLU A 63 7.37 13.04 3.45
N GLY A 64 8.05 13.54 2.42
CA GLY A 64 8.30 12.83 1.17
C GLY A 64 9.75 12.33 1.09
N ILE A 65 9.96 11.03 0.98
CA ILE A 65 11.30 10.41 0.96
C ILE A 65 11.47 9.57 -0.31
N GLY A 66 12.58 9.79 -1.03
CA GLY A 66 12.99 8.94 -2.13
C GLY A 66 13.32 7.53 -1.65
N CYS A 67 12.62 6.51 -2.15
CA CYS A 67 12.89 5.12 -1.82
C CYS A 67 12.49 4.20 -2.97
N ASP A 68 13.45 3.41 -3.46
CA ASP A 68 13.18 2.29 -4.34
C ASP A 68 12.97 1.02 -3.52
N VAL A 69 11.73 0.55 -3.43
CA VAL A 69 11.40 -0.68 -2.69
C VAL A 69 12.08 -1.93 -3.24
N THR A 70 12.63 -1.88 -4.45
CA THR A 70 13.35 -3.02 -5.06
C THR A 70 14.83 -3.08 -4.66
N ASP A 71 15.34 -2.00 -4.07
CA ASP A 71 16.71 -1.88 -3.56
C ASP A 71 16.73 -1.98 -2.03
N LEU A 72 17.39 -3.02 -1.52
CA LEU A 72 17.48 -3.26 -0.08
C LEU A 72 18.16 -2.11 0.66
N ALA A 73 19.25 -1.56 0.10
CA ALA A 73 19.98 -0.46 0.75
C ALA A 73 19.12 0.80 0.86
N SER A 74 18.32 1.10 -0.17
CA SER A 74 17.35 2.21 -0.14
C SER A 74 16.28 2.01 0.95
N VAL A 75 15.78 0.79 1.10
CA VAL A 75 14.77 0.47 2.14
C VAL A 75 15.40 0.48 3.54
N GLU A 76 16.62 0.00 3.71
CA GLU A 76 17.34 0.05 5.00
C GLU A 76 17.63 1.50 5.42
N ALA A 77 18.01 2.37 4.48
CA ALA A 77 18.20 3.80 4.74
C ALA A 77 16.89 4.48 5.19
N LEU A 78 15.76 4.15 4.56
CA LEU A 78 14.44 4.60 4.99
C LEU A 78 14.12 4.10 6.41
N GLY A 79 14.34 2.82 6.71
CA GLY A 79 14.11 2.25 8.04
C GLY A 79 14.94 2.92 9.13
N GLU A 80 16.20 3.24 8.84
CA GLU A 80 17.08 3.96 9.76
C GLU A 80 16.62 5.41 10.00
N HIS A 81 16.14 6.09 8.94
CA HIS A 81 15.55 7.41 9.06
C HIS A 81 14.30 7.37 9.95
N LEU A 82 13.39 6.41 9.71
CA LEU A 82 12.17 6.23 10.52
C LEU A 82 12.50 5.98 11.99
N ARG A 83 13.50 5.14 12.24
CA ARG A 83 13.95 4.82 13.59
C ARG A 83 14.50 6.06 14.32
N LYS A 84 15.34 6.86 13.65
CA LYS A 84 15.98 8.05 14.24
C LYS A 84 15.02 9.19 14.45
N THR A 85 14.13 9.44 13.49
CA THR A 85 13.28 10.62 13.47
C THR A 85 11.98 10.41 14.26
N TYR A 86 11.38 9.23 14.13
CA TYR A 86 10.07 8.94 14.70
C TYR A 86 10.08 7.91 15.82
N GLY A 87 11.06 6.99 15.83
CA GLY A 87 11.19 5.92 16.82
C GLY A 87 10.11 4.83 16.75
N ARG A 88 9.08 5.02 15.91
CA ARG A 88 7.94 4.12 15.74
C ARG A 88 7.36 4.16 14.34
N VAL A 89 6.66 3.11 13.96
CA VAL A 89 5.75 3.06 12.82
C VAL A 89 4.49 2.31 13.27
N ASP A 90 3.33 2.91 13.08
CA ASP A 90 2.04 2.34 13.48
C ASP A 90 1.29 1.73 12.30
N ILE A 91 1.47 2.30 11.11
CA ILE A 91 0.79 1.87 9.89
C ILE A 91 1.82 1.78 8.77
N LEU A 92 1.88 0.61 8.12
CA LEU A 92 2.65 0.40 6.89
C LEU A 92 1.70 0.05 5.76
N VAL A 93 1.61 0.90 4.73
CA VAL A 93 0.85 0.61 3.52
C VAL A 93 1.80 0.26 2.37
N ASN A 94 1.90 -1.01 2.05
CA ASN A 94 2.63 -1.51 0.89
C ASN A 94 1.75 -1.36 -0.37
N ASN A 95 1.84 -0.19 -1.00
CA ASN A 95 1.07 0.16 -2.19
C ASN A 95 1.93 0.19 -3.47
N ALA A 96 3.24 0.38 -3.36
CA ALA A 96 4.12 0.36 -4.52
C ALA A 96 3.98 -0.95 -5.31
N GLY A 97 3.79 -0.83 -6.63
CA GLY A 97 3.60 -1.99 -7.49
C GLY A 97 3.64 -1.63 -8.97
N ILE A 98 3.79 -2.64 -9.83
CA ILE A 98 3.74 -2.50 -11.30
C ILE A 98 2.89 -3.61 -11.90
N GLY A 99 2.22 -3.31 -13.03
CA GLY A 99 1.36 -4.27 -13.74
C GLY A 99 2.10 -5.12 -14.77
N GLY A 100 3.23 -4.63 -15.27
CA GLY A 100 3.95 -5.23 -16.40
C GLY A 100 3.21 -5.10 -17.75
N PRO A 101 3.81 -5.61 -18.84
CA PRO A 101 3.18 -5.64 -20.15
C PRO A 101 2.06 -6.70 -20.22
N SER A 102 1.13 -6.52 -21.16
CA SER A 102 0.12 -7.52 -21.47
C SER A 102 0.67 -8.49 -22.50
N ALA A 103 1.14 -9.64 -22.08
CA ALA A 103 1.74 -10.66 -22.91
C ALA A 103 1.20 -12.05 -22.53
N LEU A 104 1.25 -13.01 -23.47
CA LEU A 104 1.14 -14.42 -23.10
C LEU A 104 2.39 -14.80 -22.31
N LEU A 105 2.27 -15.73 -21.37
CA LEU A 105 3.38 -16.03 -20.47
C LEU A 105 4.67 -16.47 -21.19
N HIS A 106 4.53 -17.27 -22.24
CA HIS A 106 5.68 -17.74 -23.01
C HIS A 106 6.30 -16.67 -23.94
N GLU A 107 5.64 -15.52 -24.11
CA GLU A 107 6.12 -14.35 -24.86
C GLU A 107 6.66 -13.27 -23.91
N LEU A 108 6.44 -13.38 -22.59
CA LEU A 108 6.89 -12.38 -21.62
C LEU A 108 8.41 -12.40 -21.51
N VAL A 109 9.02 -11.24 -21.65
CA VAL A 109 10.46 -11.06 -21.48
C VAL A 109 10.85 -11.37 -20.02
N PRO A 110 11.94 -12.15 -19.76
CA PRO A 110 12.36 -12.50 -18.41
C PRO A 110 12.57 -11.28 -17.49
N ASP A 111 13.12 -10.20 -18.00
CA ASP A 111 13.33 -8.97 -17.23
C ASP A 111 12.02 -8.34 -16.73
N ASP A 112 10.94 -8.41 -17.52
CA ASP A 112 9.62 -7.94 -17.13
C ASP A 112 9.02 -8.82 -16.01
N TRP A 113 9.21 -10.14 -16.11
CA TRP A 113 8.84 -11.07 -15.04
C TRP A 113 9.56 -10.70 -13.75
N ASP A 114 10.88 -10.57 -13.81
CA ASP A 114 11.70 -10.24 -12.64
C ASP A 114 11.34 -8.87 -12.04
N ALA A 115 11.08 -7.87 -12.88
CA ALA A 115 10.66 -6.55 -12.42
C ALA A 115 9.33 -6.60 -11.65
N ILE A 116 8.34 -7.38 -12.15
CA ILE A 116 7.05 -7.57 -11.50
C ILE A 116 7.22 -8.19 -10.10
N PHE A 117 7.95 -9.30 -10.00
CA PHE A 117 8.15 -9.99 -8.72
C PHE A 117 9.05 -9.19 -7.77
N ARG A 118 10.06 -8.53 -8.30
CA ARG A 118 10.95 -7.63 -7.55
C ARG A 118 10.16 -6.51 -6.86
N THR A 119 9.24 -5.89 -7.59
CA THR A 119 8.47 -4.77 -7.05
C THR A 119 7.31 -5.26 -6.17
N ASN A 120 6.46 -6.17 -6.72
CA ASN A 120 5.18 -6.50 -6.11
C ASN A 120 5.28 -7.46 -4.91
N LEU A 121 6.39 -8.19 -4.79
CA LEU A 121 6.57 -9.21 -3.75
C LEU A 121 7.84 -8.97 -2.93
N ARG A 122 9.02 -8.94 -3.58
CA ARG A 122 10.29 -8.76 -2.86
C ARG A 122 10.38 -7.39 -2.19
N GLY A 123 9.89 -6.33 -2.83
CA GLY A 123 9.84 -4.99 -2.24
C GLY A 123 8.97 -4.94 -0.99
N VAL A 124 7.83 -5.64 -0.99
CA VAL A 124 6.99 -5.76 0.21
C VAL A 124 7.72 -6.50 1.33
N TYR A 125 8.43 -7.58 1.01
CA TYR A 125 9.28 -8.28 1.99
C TYR A 125 10.34 -7.34 2.59
N TYR A 126 11.03 -6.54 1.78
CA TYR A 126 12.03 -5.60 2.27
C TYR A 126 11.42 -4.55 3.22
N MET A 127 10.26 -3.99 2.86
CA MET A 127 9.56 -3.03 3.70
C MET A 127 9.12 -3.64 5.03
N ILE A 128 8.55 -4.85 5.02
CA ILE A 128 8.16 -5.58 6.23
C ILE A 128 9.39 -5.83 7.12
N ARG A 129 10.48 -6.35 6.54
CA ARG A 129 11.74 -6.60 7.25
C ARG A 129 12.29 -5.35 7.94
N SER A 130 12.20 -4.20 7.29
CA SER A 130 12.74 -2.94 7.80
C SER A 130 11.84 -2.29 8.86
N VAL A 131 10.51 -2.39 8.71
CA VAL A 131 9.55 -1.65 9.53
C VAL A 131 9.03 -2.44 10.72
N VAL A 132 8.86 -3.76 10.61
CA VAL A 132 8.31 -4.60 11.69
C VAL A 132 9.07 -4.49 13.01
N PRO A 133 10.41 -4.38 13.05
CA PRO A 133 11.10 -4.16 14.32
C PRO A 133 10.65 -2.90 15.08
N LEU A 134 10.26 -1.84 14.37
CA LEU A 134 9.74 -0.61 14.99
C LEU A 134 8.31 -0.82 15.52
N MET A 135 7.48 -1.62 14.83
CA MET A 135 6.14 -1.98 15.31
C MET A 135 6.21 -2.88 16.54
N ILE A 136 7.13 -3.85 16.56
CA ILE A 136 7.36 -4.72 17.74
C ILE A 136 7.80 -3.89 18.94
N ALA A 137 8.75 -2.97 18.76
CA ALA A 137 9.21 -2.08 19.82
C ALA A 137 8.09 -1.16 20.35
N ALA A 138 7.14 -0.76 19.50
CA ALA A 138 5.98 0.03 19.88
C ALA A 138 4.85 -0.83 20.50
N GLY A 139 4.91 -2.16 20.40
CA GLY A 139 3.89 -3.10 20.90
C GLY A 139 2.58 -3.08 20.12
N THR A 140 2.56 -2.48 18.94
CA THR A 140 1.39 -2.36 18.07
C THR A 140 1.79 -2.06 16.63
N GLY A 141 0.93 -2.42 15.67
CA GLY A 141 1.13 -2.09 14.26
C GLY A 141 0.02 -2.60 13.36
N HIS A 142 -0.10 -2.00 12.18
CA HIS A 142 -0.99 -2.50 11.13
C HIS A 142 -0.30 -2.43 9.76
N ILE A 143 -0.04 -3.57 9.16
CA ILE A 143 0.48 -3.71 7.81
C ILE A 143 -0.70 -3.88 6.86
N ILE A 144 -0.79 -3.03 5.83
CA ILE A 144 -1.84 -3.11 4.82
C ILE A 144 -1.18 -3.28 3.45
N ASN A 145 -1.43 -4.41 2.82
CA ASN A 145 -0.87 -4.72 1.51
C ASN A 145 -1.92 -4.47 0.41
N ILE A 146 -1.61 -3.59 -0.54
CA ILE A 146 -2.49 -3.33 -1.68
C ILE A 146 -2.20 -4.37 -2.76
N SER A 147 -3.07 -5.38 -2.80
CA SER A 147 -3.05 -6.45 -3.77
C SER A 147 -3.87 -6.09 -5.02
N SER A 148 -4.69 -6.99 -5.51
CA SER A 148 -5.58 -6.83 -6.65
C SER A 148 -6.60 -7.97 -6.69
N LEU A 149 -7.74 -7.77 -7.36
CA LEU A 149 -8.59 -8.89 -7.76
C LEU A 149 -7.86 -9.89 -8.67
N ALA A 150 -6.77 -9.48 -9.35
CA ALA A 150 -5.89 -10.38 -10.09
C ALA A 150 -5.18 -11.40 -9.18
N GLY A 151 -5.07 -11.13 -7.87
CA GLY A 151 -4.60 -12.08 -6.85
C GLY A 151 -5.69 -13.06 -6.37
N LYS A 152 -6.89 -13.02 -6.94
CA LYS A 152 -8.03 -13.92 -6.64
C LYS A 152 -8.62 -14.56 -7.90
N ASN A 153 -8.54 -13.85 -9.01
CA ASN A 153 -9.06 -14.32 -10.29
C ASN A 153 -7.95 -14.20 -11.34
N PRO A 154 -7.80 -15.20 -12.23
CA PRO A 154 -6.78 -15.14 -13.27
C PRO A 154 -7.05 -13.98 -14.22
N LEU A 155 -5.98 -13.27 -14.59
CA LEU A 155 -6.03 -12.18 -15.56
C LEU A 155 -5.41 -12.66 -16.88
N PRO A 156 -6.20 -12.82 -17.95
CA PRO A 156 -5.67 -13.17 -19.26
C PRO A 156 -4.58 -12.18 -19.72
N ARG A 157 -3.49 -12.68 -20.30
CA ARG A 157 -2.30 -11.91 -20.68
C ARG A 157 -1.65 -11.10 -19.53
N GLY A 158 -1.91 -11.49 -18.30
CA GLY A 158 -1.38 -10.90 -17.08
C GLY A 158 -0.98 -11.96 -16.05
N ALA A 159 -0.55 -13.15 -16.51
CA ALA A 159 -0.22 -14.28 -15.63
C ALA A 159 0.85 -13.95 -14.59
N ALA A 160 1.94 -13.27 -14.99
CA ALA A 160 3.00 -12.85 -14.08
C ALA A 160 2.50 -11.89 -12.99
N TYR A 161 1.72 -10.89 -13.40
CA TYR A 161 1.08 -9.96 -12.46
C TYR A 161 0.14 -10.69 -11.49
N SER A 162 -0.74 -11.57 -12.03
CA SER A 162 -1.62 -12.38 -11.19
C SER A 162 -0.83 -13.23 -10.20
N ALA A 163 0.20 -13.93 -10.65
CA ALA A 163 1.04 -14.76 -9.79
C ALA A 163 1.70 -13.92 -8.68
N SER A 164 2.21 -12.72 -9.00
CA SER A 164 2.79 -11.82 -8.00
C SER A 164 1.77 -11.38 -6.94
N LYS A 165 0.50 -11.11 -7.34
CA LYS A 165 -0.56 -10.70 -6.40
C LYS A 165 -1.14 -11.88 -5.61
N TRP A 166 -1.19 -13.09 -6.18
CA TRP A 166 -1.45 -14.32 -5.42
C TRP A 166 -0.37 -14.57 -4.38
N GLY A 167 0.91 -14.43 -4.78
CA GLY A 167 2.05 -14.54 -3.86
C GLY A 167 1.98 -13.50 -2.73
N LEU A 168 1.58 -12.27 -3.03
CA LEU A 168 1.41 -11.21 -2.03
C LEU A 168 0.29 -11.55 -1.03
N ASN A 169 -0.83 -12.12 -1.49
CA ASN A 169 -1.89 -12.57 -0.59
C ASN A 169 -1.39 -13.68 0.34
N GLY A 170 -0.70 -14.70 -0.21
CA GLY A 170 -0.12 -15.78 0.59
C GLY A 170 0.92 -15.28 1.59
N LEU A 171 1.83 -14.39 1.17
CA LEU A 171 2.79 -13.73 2.05
C LEU A 171 2.08 -13.00 3.20
N SER A 172 1.01 -12.26 2.89
CA SER A 172 0.27 -11.49 3.89
C SER A 172 -0.38 -12.37 4.95
N TYR A 173 -0.95 -13.50 4.55
CA TYR A 173 -1.55 -14.44 5.51
C TYR A 173 -0.50 -15.10 6.39
N GLY A 174 0.66 -15.50 5.82
CA GLY A 174 1.77 -16.05 6.60
C GLY A 174 2.29 -15.05 7.64
N VAL A 175 2.57 -13.82 7.21
CA VAL A 175 3.06 -12.75 8.10
C VAL A 175 2.02 -12.38 9.16
N ALA A 176 0.72 -12.45 8.84
CA ALA A 176 -0.33 -12.22 9.83
C ALA A 176 -0.26 -13.24 11.00
N GLU A 177 -0.06 -14.52 10.69
CA GLU A 177 0.08 -15.54 11.74
C GLU A 177 1.39 -15.40 12.54
N GLU A 178 2.49 -15.00 11.89
CA GLU A 178 3.78 -14.76 12.56
C GLU A 178 3.72 -13.57 13.54
N LEU A 179 2.96 -12.51 13.22
CA LEU A 179 2.99 -11.24 13.94
C LEU A 179 1.81 -11.01 14.88
N ARG A 180 0.74 -11.82 14.79
CA ARG A 180 -0.45 -11.63 15.66
C ARG A 180 -0.13 -11.74 17.16
N GLY A 181 0.84 -12.56 17.54
CA GLY A 181 1.33 -12.65 18.91
C GLY A 181 2.07 -11.39 19.41
N GLN A 182 2.45 -10.50 18.50
CA GLN A 182 3.10 -9.22 18.78
C GLN A 182 2.13 -8.02 18.70
N ASN A 183 0.81 -8.28 18.66
CA ASN A 183 -0.22 -7.26 18.49
C ASN A 183 -0.06 -6.45 17.19
N ILE A 184 0.43 -7.08 16.12
CA ILE A 184 0.57 -6.49 14.79
C ILE A 184 -0.44 -7.16 13.85
N ARG A 185 -1.31 -6.35 13.25
CA ARG A 185 -2.33 -6.79 12.30
C ARG A 185 -1.77 -6.73 10.88
N VAL A 186 -2.20 -7.66 10.03
CA VAL A 186 -1.84 -7.66 8.60
C VAL A 186 -3.10 -7.85 7.78
N SER A 187 -3.42 -6.88 6.94
CA SER A 187 -4.60 -6.88 6.08
C SER A 187 -4.22 -6.77 4.60
N VAL A 188 -5.04 -7.37 3.76
CA VAL A 188 -4.91 -7.29 2.30
C VAL A 188 -6.13 -6.58 1.72
N ILE A 189 -5.92 -5.60 0.85
CA ILE A 189 -6.97 -5.03 0.02
C ILE A 189 -6.76 -5.49 -1.41
N CYS A 190 -7.81 -6.08 -2.01
CA CYS A 190 -7.82 -6.59 -3.37
C CYS A 190 -8.75 -5.73 -4.24
N PRO A 191 -8.33 -4.56 -4.74
CA PRO A 191 -9.16 -3.73 -5.57
C PRO A 191 -9.30 -4.31 -6.99
N GLY A 192 -10.45 -4.04 -7.60
CA GLY A 192 -10.68 -4.20 -9.03
C GLY A 192 -10.02 -3.09 -9.83
N SER A 193 -10.58 -2.77 -11.01
CA SER A 193 -10.07 -1.67 -11.84
C SER A 193 -10.25 -0.33 -11.13
N VAL A 194 -9.15 0.37 -10.90
CA VAL A 194 -9.12 1.73 -10.31
C VAL A 194 -8.68 2.71 -11.38
N ASP A 195 -9.33 3.86 -11.47
CA ASP A 195 -9.02 4.94 -12.42
C ASP A 195 -7.71 5.64 -11.99
N THR A 196 -6.60 5.16 -12.51
CA THR A 196 -5.25 5.66 -12.26
C THR A 196 -4.36 5.46 -13.48
N ASP A 197 -3.16 6.04 -13.47
CA ASP A 197 -2.13 5.81 -14.49
C ASP A 197 -1.41 4.46 -14.36
N PHE A 198 -1.79 3.62 -13.41
CA PHE A 198 -1.16 2.31 -13.18
C PHE A 198 -1.33 1.35 -14.36
N SER A 199 -2.51 1.33 -14.95
CA SER A 199 -2.77 0.56 -16.17
C SER A 199 -2.89 1.51 -17.34
N PRO A 200 -2.08 1.35 -18.41
CA PRO A 200 -2.32 2.08 -19.65
C PRO A 200 -3.79 1.90 -20.03
N ARG A 201 -4.46 2.99 -20.42
CA ARG A 201 -5.85 2.96 -20.88
C ARG A 201 -5.96 2.06 -22.12
N ARG A 202 -6.07 0.74 -21.92
CA ARG A 202 -6.19 -0.25 -22.99
C ARG A 202 -7.67 -0.47 -23.27
N GLY A 203 -8.04 -0.13 -24.50
CA GLY A 203 -9.28 -0.62 -25.10
C GLY A 203 -10.58 -0.15 -24.45
N GLY A 204 -10.81 1.18 -24.37
CA GLY A 204 -12.18 1.68 -24.24
C GLY A 204 -12.88 1.41 -22.90
N LYS A 205 -12.14 1.12 -21.82
CA LYS A 205 -12.76 0.99 -20.50
C LYS A 205 -13.41 2.31 -20.08
N ASP A 206 -14.67 2.23 -19.67
CA ASP A 206 -15.41 3.38 -19.13
C ASP A 206 -14.92 3.71 -17.72
N THR A 207 -14.09 4.76 -17.62
CA THR A 207 -13.52 5.19 -16.33
C THR A 207 -14.57 5.60 -15.29
N ARG A 208 -15.80 5.94 -15.75
CA ARG A 208 -16.93 6.25 -14.85
C ARG A 208 -17.40 5.03 -14.06
N LYS A 209 -17.12 3.82 -14.58
CA LYS A 209 -17.45 2.54 -13.95
C LYS A 209 -16.30 1.96 -13.12
N MET A 210 -15.14 2.62 -13.12
CA MET A 210 -13.99 2.19 -12.32
C MET A 210 -14.10 2.70 -10.89
N LEU A 211 -13.45 1.98 -9.97
CA LEU A 211 -13.17 2.53 -8.64
C LEU A 211 -12.33 3.80 -8.76
N LYS A 212 -12.50 4.68 -7.80
CA LYS A 212 -11.61 5.84 -7.62
C LYS A 212 -10.53 5.51 -6.58
N PRO A 213 -9.37 6.18 -6.60
CA PRO A 213 -8.36 6.05 -5.55
C PRO A 213 -8.92 6.21 -4.14
N ASP A 214 -9.88 7.12 -3.95
CA ASP A 214 -10.55 7.35 -2.67
C ASP A 214 -11.36 6.15 -2.17
N ASP A 215 -11.90 5.30 -3.05
CA ASP A 215 -12.61 4.08 -2.62
C ASP A 215 -11.64 3.12 -1.92
N VAL A 216 -10.40 3.01 -2.42
CA VAL A 216 -9.35 2.20 -1.79
C VAL A 216 -8.86 2.86 -0.50
N ALA A 217 -8.71 4.18 -0.49
CA ALA A 217 -8.31 4.93 0.71
C ALA A 217 -9.37 4.78 1.82
N ASN A 218 -10.66 4.81 1.50
CA ASN A 218 -11.74 4.56 2.46
C ASN A 218 -11.69 3.14 3.05
N ALA A 219 -11.30 2.14 2.25
CA ALA A 219 -11.08 0.79 2.76
C ALA A 219 -9.89 0.75 3.75
N VAL A 220 -8.80 1.49 3.48
CA VAL A 220 -7.69 1.63 4.44
C VAL A 220 -8.17 2.29 5.74
N VAL A 221 -8.93 3.39 5.66
CA VAL A 221 -9.51 4.05 6.84
C VAL A 221 -10.33 3.07 7.67
N MET A 222 -11.23 2.30 7.04
CA MET A 222 -12.01 1.27 7.72
C MET A 222 -11.12 0.26 8.46
N LEU A 223 -10.00 -0.14 7.88
CA LEU A 223 -9.07 -1.10 8.50
C LEU A 223 -8.35 -0.52 9.71
N VAL A 224 -7.87 0.72 9.64
CA VAL A 224 -7.08 1.33 10.71
C VAL A 224 -7.94 1.82 11.89
N THR A 225 -9.24 1.97 11.69
CA THR A 225 -10.20 2.42 12.71
C THR A 225 -10.93 1.27 13.41
N GLN A 226 -10.53 0.02 13.17
CA GLN A 226 -11.10 -1.13 13.86
C GLN A 226 -10.66 -1.18 15.32
N GLU A 227 -11.52 -1.75 16.16
CA GLU A 227 -11.22 -2.02 17.56
C GLU A 227 -9.96 -2.89 17.70
N PRO A 228 -9.13 -2.66 18.74
CA PRO A 228 -7.81 -3.29 18.87
C PRO A 228 -7.84 -4.83 18.88
N GLN A 229 -8.92 -5.43 19.40
CA GLN A 229 -9.04 -6.87 19.55
C GLN A 229 -9.39 -7.63 18.26
N SER A 230 -9.68 -6.91 17.18
CA SER A 230 -10.07 -7.53 15.92
C SER A 230 -9.41 -6.86 14.71
N PHE A 231 -9.34 -7.58 13.61
CA PHE A 231 -8.97 -7.01 12.32
C PHE A 231 -9.62 -7.77 11.17
N ILE A 232 -9.89 -7.05 10.09
CA ILE A 232 -10.31 -7.65 8.83
C ILE A 232 -9.05 -8.07 8.08
N SER A 233 -8.88 -9.35 7.85
CA SER A 233 -7.69 -9.89 7.16
C SER A 233 -7.69 -9.61 5.67
N GLU A 234 -8.87 -9.50 5.04
CA GLU A 234 -9.00 -9.29 3.60
C GLU A 234 -10.23 -8.46 3.22
N VAL A 235 -10.03 -7.54 2.26
CA VAL A 235 -11.11 -6.75 1.63
C VAL A 235 -11.08 -6.95 0.12
N LEU A 236 -12.18 -7.42 -0.45
CA LEU A 236 -12.39 -7.47 -1.91
C LEU A 236 -13.22 -6.27 -2.35
N LEU A 237 -12.61 -5.34 -3.06
CA LEU A 237 -13.27 -4.11 -3.52
C LEU A 237 -13.54 -4.18 -5.03
N ARG A 238 -14.80 -4.10 -5.42
CA ARG A 238 -15.22 -4.25 -6.82
C ARG A 238 -15.97 -3.02 -7.31
N PRO A 239 -15.75 -2.60 -8.58
CA PRO A 239 -16.69 -1.68 -9.21
C PRO A 239 -18.10 -2.33 -9.24
N THR A 240 -19.13 -1.52 -9.06
CA THR A 240 -20.53 -1.99 -9.14
C THR A 240 -20.88 -2.53 -10.54
N GLN A 241 -20.29 -1.92 -11.58
CA GLN A 241 -20.45 -2.33 -12.97
C GLN A 241 -19.10 -2.74 -13.56
N LYS A 242 -19.11 -3.63 -14.55
CA LYS A 242 -17.87 -3.94 -15.30
C LYS A 242 -17.44 -2.71 -16.10
N PRO A 243 -16.21 -2.21 -15.93
CA PRO A 243 -15.66 -1.09 -16.69
C PRO A 243 -15.29 -1.47 -18.12
#